data_631391341be23be216e1a9c4b19b9fd7
#
_entry.id   631391341be23be216e1a9c4b19b9fd7
#
_cell.length_a   1.000
_cell.length_b   1.000
_cell.length_c   1.000
_cell.angle_alpha   90.00
_cell.angle_beta   90.00
_cell.angle_gamma   90.00
#
_symmetry.space_group_name_H-M   'P 1'
#
loop_
_entity.id
_entity.type
_entity.pdbx_description
1 polymer ?
#
loop_
_entity_poly.entity_id
_entity_poly.type
_entity_poly.pdbx_seq_one_letter_code
_entity_poly.pdbx_strand_id
1 'polypeptide(L)'
;MSVEHQWHRWPARGPTDARIAAVTGPYATVIIVVALVLAVWAFVLVAANRPPNLSILAGAAVLEALLVGFLVGGVVQMLTSHHSFAKAEFVGYLVACVLIPPAGFVWGWGEKTRSGTAVLAVAFLIMPVMVVRVQQVWAGPGA
;
A
#
# COMPACT_ATOMS: atom_id res chain seq x y z
N MET A 1 49.02 -6.42 22.77
CA MET A 1 47.67 -7.00 22.64
C MET A 1 46.90 -6.18 21.63
N SER A 2 46.89 -6.63 20.40
CA SER A 2 46.13 -5.98 19.32
C SER A 2 44.70 -6.44 19.41
N VAL A 3 43.79 -5.57 19.78
CA VAL A 3 42.36 -5.81 19.62
C VAL A 3 42.06 -5.53 18.15
N GLU A 4 42.10 -6.56 17.32
CA GLU A 4 41.60 -6.48 15.95
C GLU A 4 40.11 -6.25 16.04
N HIS A 5 39.69 -5.02 15.80
CA HIS A 5 38.31 -4.70 15.47
C HIS A 5 37.96 -5.43 14.19
N GLN A 6 37.41 -6.63 14.31
CA GLN A 6 36.70 -7.28 13.21
C GLN A 6 35.47 -6.45 12.91
N TRP A 7 35.62 -5.50 12.02
CA TRP A 7 34.49 -4.88 11.35
C TRP A 7 33.72 -6.00 10.63
N HIS A 8 32.61 -6.38 11.21
CA HIS A 8 31.69 -7.28 10.55
C HIS A 8 31.31 -6.64 9.21
N ARG A 9 31.94 -7.10 8.15
CA ARG A 9 31.46 -6.80 6.80
C ARG A 9 30.07 -7.40 6.70
N TRP A 10 29.08 -6.54 6.71
CA TRP A 10 27.74 -6.93 6.32
C TRP A 10 27.86 -7.57 4.93
N PRO A 11 27.36 -8.79 4.73
CA PRO A 11 27.38 -9.39 3.40
C PRO A 11 26.67 -8.43 2.45
N ALA A 12 27.32 -8.13 1.33
CA ALA A 12 26.71 -7.32 0.27
C ALA A 12 25.35 -7.95 -0.06
N ARG A 13 24.30 -7.13 0.02
CA ARG A 13 22.94 -7.57 -0.30
C ARG A 13 22.96 -8.14 -1.72
N GLY A 14 22.73 -9.45 -1.83
CA GLY A 14 22.74 -10.13 -3.12
C GLY A 14 21.57 -9.66 -4.00
N PRO A 15 21.61 -9.93 -5.33
CA PRO A 15 20.55 -9.56 -6.27
C PRO A 15 19.17 -10.16 -5.91
N THR A 16 19.13 -11.18 -5.06
CA THR A 16 17.89 -11.77 -4.51
C THR A 16 17.16 -10.83 -3.55
N ASP A 17 17.90 -9.97 -2.82
CA ASP A 17 17.29 -9.02 -1.89
C ASP A 17 16.48 -7.92 -2.59
N ALA A 18 16.87 -7.55 -3.81
CA ALA A 18 16.15 -6.58 -4.62
C ALA A 18 14.77 -7.09 -5.09
N ARG A 19 14.60 -8.40 -5.26
CA ARG A 19 13.32 -9.03 -5.64
C ARG A 19 12.39 -9.24 -4.43
N ILE A 20 12.97 -9.40 -3.24
CA ILE A 20 12.25 -9.58 -1.97
C ILE A 20 11.70 -8.23 -1.45
N ALA A 21 12.18 -7.12 -1.98
CA ALA A 21 11.78 -5.76 -1.58
C ALA A 21 10.42 -5.30 -2.16
N ALA A 22 9.53 -6.21 -2.62
CA ALA A 22 8.24 -5.84 -3.20
C ALA A 22 7.38 -5.06 -2.18
N VAL A 23 7.37 -5.45 -0.91
CA VAL A 23 6.60 -4.78 0.16
C VAL A 23 7.26 -3.49 0.63
N THR A 24 8.60 -3.43 0.66
CA THR A 24 9.36 -2.26 1.16
C THR A 24 10.04 -1.46 0.06
N GLY A 25 9.92 -1.88 -1.19
CA GLY A 25 10.64 -1.35 -2.33
C GLY A 25 9.83 -0.34 -3.16
N PRO A 26 10.28 -0.09 -4.41
CA PRO A 26 9.68 0.89 -5.31
C PRO A 26 8.22 0.57 -5.66
N TYR A 27 7.78 -0.68 -5.57
CA TYR A 27 6.39 -1.06 -5.83
C TYR A 27 5.42 -0.42 -4.82
N ALA A 28 5.74 -0.46 -3.53
CA ALA A 28 4.96 0.21 -2.50
C ALA A 28 4.92 1.73 -2.71
N THR A 29 6.03 2.32 -3.13
CA THR A 29 6.11 3.76 -3.47
C THR A 29 5.18 4.09 -4.64
N VAL A 30 5.12 3.25 -5.67
CA VAL A 30 4.20 3.45 -6.81
C VAL A 30 2.74 3.44 -6.33
N ILE A 31 2.36 2.51 -5.46
CA ILE A 31 1.01 2.46 -4.88
C ILE A 31 0.69 3.75 -4.13
N ILE A 32 1.61 4.22 -3.28
CA ILE A 32 1.44 5.45 -2.50
C ILE A 32 1.23 6.65 -3.44
N VAL A 33 2.06 6.79 -4.47
CA VAL A 33 1.98 7.90 -5.43
C VAL A 33 0.66 7.84 -6.20
N VAL A 34 0.27 6.67 -6.72
CA VAL A 34 -1.00 6.49 -7.44
C VAL A 34 -2.18 6.82 -6.54
N ALA A 35 -2.18 6.35 -5.30
CA ALA A 35 -3.25 6.63 -4.34
C ALA A 35 -3.35 8.13 -4.02
N LEU A 36 -2.22 8.82 -3.83
CA LEU A 36 -2.20 10.27 -3.59
C LEU A 36 -2.69 11.07 -4.80
N VAL A 37 -2.28 10.69 -6.01
CA VAL A 37 -2.75 11.35 -7.25
C VAL A 37 -4.25 11.18 -7.39
N LEU A 38 -4.79 9.98 -7.14
CA LEU A 38 -6.23 9.72 -7.16
C LEU A 38 -6.98 10.47 -6.07
N ALA A 39 -6.41 10.57 -4.86
CA ALA A 39 -6.99 11.36 -3.78
C ALA A 39 -7.10 12.84 -4.17
N VAL A 40 -6.02 13.44 -4.68
CA VAL A 40 -6.01 14.84 -5.15
C VAL A 40 -7.04 15.02 -6.27
N TRP A 41 -7.08 14.13 -7.25
CA TRP A 41 -8.06 14.19 -8.34
C TRP A 41 -9.50 14.10 -7.83
N ALA A 42 -9.77 13.19 -6.90
CA ALA A 42 -11.08 13.07 -6.26
C ALA A 42 -11.46 14.33 -5.49
N PHE A 43 -10.53 14.94 -4.74
CA PHE A 43 -10.79 16.22 -4.07
C PHE A 43 -11.07 17.36 -5.04
N VAL A 44 -10.39 17.42 -6.18
CA VAL A 44 -10.69 18.40 -7.25
C VAL A 44 -12.12 18.22 -7.76
N LEU A 45 -12.57 16.99 -7.99
CA LEU A 45 -13.93 16.70 -8.40
C LEU A 45 -14.96 17.08 -7.32
N VAL A 46 -14.65 16.83 -6.05
CA VAL A 46 -15.51 17.28 -4.92
C VAL A 46 -15.63 18.81 -4.89
N ALA A 47 -14.50 19.52 -5.05
CA ALA A 47 -14.47 20.98 -5.10
C ALA A 47 -15.24 21.53 -6.31
N ALA A 48 -15.19 20.82 -7.45
CA ALA A 48 -15.94 21.13 -8.65
C ALA A 48 -17.42 20.71 -8.57
N ASN A 49 -17.89 20.19 -7.44
CA ASN A 49 -19.24 19.68 -7.20
C ASN A 49 -19.67 18.61 -8.21
N ARG A 50 -18.76 17.71 -8.59
CA ARG A 50 -18.99 16.67 -9.57
C ARG A 50 -19.15 15.28 -8.92
N PRO A 51 -20.08 14.46 -9.44
CA PRO A 51 -20.20 13.07 -9.02
C PRO A 51 -19.00 12.24 -9.51
N PRO A 52 -18.83 11.00 -8.99
CA PRO A 52 -17.82 10.08 -9.50
C PRO A 52 -17.95 9.88 -11.00
N ASN A 53 -16.86 9.96 -11.73
CA ASN A 53 -16.82 9.80 -13.17
C ASN A 53 -15.98 8.59 -13.58
N LEU A 54 -16.01 8.25 -14.88
CA LEU A 54 -15.30 7.09 -15.41
C LEU A 54 -13.79 7.16 -15.17
N SER A 55 -13.18 8.35 -15.14
CA SER A 55 -11.74 8.49 -14.90
C SER A 55 -11.34 8.09 -13.48
N ILE A 56 -12.14 8.45 -12.47
CA ILE A 56 -11.96 8.00 -11.09
C ILE A 56 -12.13 6.48 -10.97
N LEU A 57 -13.12 5.92 -11.68
CA LEU A 57 -13.33 4.48 -11.72
C LEU A 57 -12.14 3.74 -12.32
N ALA A 58 -11.67 4.19 -13.46
CA ALA A 58 -10.51 3.59 -14.12
C ALA A 58 -9.26 3.67 -13.21
N GLY A 59 -9.05 4.82 -12.57
CA GLY A 59 -7.97 5.00 -11.59
C GLY A 59 -8.11 4.07 -10.38
N ALA A 60 -9.32 3.93 -9.85
CA ALA A 60 -9.59 3.00 -8.74
C ALA A 60 -9.32 1.55 -9.14
N ALA A 61 -9.71 1.13 -10.34
CA ALA A 61 -9.43 -0.21 -10.84
C ALA A 61 -7.93 -0.48 -11.00
N VAL A 62 -7.16 0.51 -11.48
CA VAL A 62 -5.69 0.41 -11.57
C VAL A 62 -5.08 0.31 -10.17
N LEU A 63 -5.51 1.14 -9.23
CA LEU A 63 -5.04 1.08 -7.84
C LEU A 63 -5.36 -0.28 -7.22
N GLU A 64 -6.56 -0.80 -7.43
CA GLU A 64 -6.98 -2.12 -6.93
C GLU A 64 -6.12 -3.25 -7.50
N ALA A 65 -5.82 -3.24 -8.79
CA ALA A 65 -4.92 -4.20 -9.42
C ALA A 65 -3.51 -4.16 -8.78
N LEU A 66 -3.00 -2.96 -8.49
CA LEU A 66 -1.71 -2.78 -7.79
C LEU A 66 -1.77 -3.31 -6.34
N LEU A 67 -2.88 -3.09 -5.63
CA LEU A 67 -3.07 -3.57 -4.26
C LEU A 67 -3.22 -5.09 -4.19
N VAL A 68 -3.91 -5.71 -5.15
CA VAL A 68 -3.96 -7.18 -5.28
C VAL A 68 -2.56 -7.75 -5.53
N GLY A 69 -1.78 -7.13 -6.42
CA GLY A 69 -0.37 -7.50 -6.62
C GLY A 69 0.46 -7.35 -5.35
N PHE A 70 0.21 -6.30 -4.57
CA PHE A 70 0.85 -6.06 -3.28
C PHE A 70 0.48 -7.13 -2.24
N LEU A 71 -0.79 -7.53 -2.18
CA LEU A 71 -1.26 -8.62 -1.34
C LEU A 71 -0.56 -9.94 -1.69
N VAL A 72 -0.56 -10.32 -2.97
CA VAL A 72 0.08 -11.55 -3.43
C VAL A 72 1.58 -11.52 -3.14
N GLY A 73 2.27 -10.44 -3.47
CA GLY A 73 3.70 -10.26 -3.19
C GLY A 73 4.01 -10.32 -1.70
N GLY A 74 3.18 -9.66 -0.87
CA GLY A 74 3.32 -9.68 0.59
C GLY A 74 3.13 -11.08 1.19
N VAL A 75 2.13 -11.83 0.73
CA VAL A 75 1.88 -13.21 1.18
C VAL A 75 3.03 -14.12 0.76
N VAL A 76 3.50 -14.05 -0.49
CA VAL A 76 4.65 -14.83 -0.96
C VAL A 76 5.89 -14.51 -0.12
N GLN A 77 6.15 -13.23 0.12
CA GLN A 77 7.27 -12.78 0.95
C GLN A 77 7.16 -13.30 2.39
N MET A 78 5.95 -13.30 2.97
CA MET A 78 5.69 -13.86 4.30
C MET A 78 5.99 -15.36 4.37
N LEU A 79 5.61 -16.13 3.35
CA LEU A 79 5.81 -17.58 3.30
C LEU A 79 7.29 -17.95 3.09
N THR A 80 8.07 -17.10 2.44
CA THR A 80 9.49 -17.34 2.15
C THR A 80 10.43 -16.75 3.19
N SER A 81 9.94 -15.90 4.09
CA SER A 81 10.77 -15.28 5.13
C SER A 81 10.84 -16.14 6.41
N HIS A 82 12.01 -16.12 7.03
CA HIS A 82 12.29 -16.83 8.27
C HIS A 82 12.41 -15.91 9.50
N HIS A 83 12.20 -14.58 9.32
CA HIS A 83 12.26 -13.69 10.46
C HIS A 83 10.92 -13.60 11.21
N SER A 84 10.99 -13.29 12.50
CA SER A 84 9.80 -13.16 13.34
C SER A 84 9.21 -11.75 13.22
N PHE A 85 7.92 -11.68 12.88
CA PHE A 85 7.12 -10.45 12.86
C PHE A 85 5.65 -10.80 13.19
N ALA A 86 4.84 -9.79 13.40
CA ALA A 86 3.42 -9.96 13.73
C ALA A 86 2.61 -10.39 12.49
N LYS A 87 2.66 -11.69 12.15
CA LYS A 87 2.05 -12.24 10.93
C LYS A 87 0.55 -11.96 10.81
N ALA A 88 -0.18 -12.05 11.93
CA ALA A 88 -1.63 -11.80 11.93
C ALA A 88 -1.95 -10.33 11.61
N GLU A 89 -1.20 -9.39 12.20
CA GLU A 89 -1.34 -7.96 11.90
C GLU A 89 -0.95 -7.65 10.46
N PHE A 90 0.14 -8.23 9.97
CA PHE A 90 0.60 -8.07 8.60
C PHE A 90 -0.45 -8.47 7.58
N VAL A 91 -1.02 -9.68 7.73
CA VAL A 91 -2.10 -10.17 6.86
C VAL A 91 -3.35 -9.31 7.00
N GLY A 92 -3.71 -8.91 8.23
CA GLY A 92 -4.85 -8.03 8.48
C GLY A 92 -4.75 -6.70 7.72
N TYR A 93 -3.60 -6.04 7.77
CA TYR A 93 -3.36 -4.79 7.02
C TYR A 93 -3.33 -5.01 5.50
N LEU A 94 -2.73 -6.10 5.02
CA LEU A 94 -2.75 -6.43 3.59
C LEU A 94 -4.18 -6.64 3.06
N VAL A 95 -5.00 -7.40 3.79
CA VAL A 95 -6.40 -7.64 3.43
C VAL A 95 -7.19 -6.33 3.48
N ALA A 96 -6.98 -5.50 4.51
CA ALA A 96 -7.62 -4.20 4.62
C ALA A 96 -7.27 -3.28 3.43
N CYS A 97 -6.00 -3.29 2.98
CA CYS A 97 -5.58 -2.52 1.79
C CYS A 97 -6.40 -2.88 0.55
N VAL A 98 -6.71 -4.17 0.34
CA VAL A 98 -7.49 -4.64 -0.83
C VAL A 98 -8.99 -4.40 -0.64
N LEU A 99 -9.52 -4.41 0.59
CA LEU A 99 -10.96 -4.27 0.82
C LEU A 99 -11.45 -2.81 0.89
N ILE A 100 -10.61 -1.88 1.31
CA ILE A 100 -11.02 -0.48 1.53
C ILE A 100 -11.42 0.22 0.22
N PRO A 101 -10.66 0.15 -0.91
CA PRO A 101 -11.06 0.83 -2.13
C PRO A 101 -12.37 0.31 -2.73
N PRO A 102 -12.61 -1.01 -2.87
CA PRO A 102 -13.89 -1.50 -3.37
C PRO A 102 -15.05 -1.21 -2.41
N ALA A 103 -14.84 -1.20 -1.08
CA ALA A 103 -15.87 -0.80 -0.13
C ALA A 103 -16.24 0.69 -0.31
N GLY A 104 -15.23 1.56 -0.44
CA GLY A 104 -15.44 2.97 -0.77
C GLY A 104 -16.13 3.16 -2.12
N PHE A 105 -15.79 2.32 -3.10
CA PHE A 105 -16.40 2.33 -4.42
C PHE A 105 -17.89 1.95 -4.37
N VAL A 106 -18.25 0.84 -3.74
CA VAL A 106 -19.64 0.38 -3.60
C VAL A 106 -20.49 1.44 -2.92
N TRP A 107 -19.95 2.04 -1.87
CA TRP A 107 -20.64 3.12 -1.15
C TRP A 107 -20.78 4.37 -2.03
N GLY A 108 -19.69 4.83 -2.61
CA GLY A 108 -19.67 6.04 -3.45
C GLY A 108 -20.51 5.94 -4.72
N TRP A 109 -20.62 4.72 -5.30
CA TRP A 109 -21.42 4.46 -6.48
C TRP A 109 -22.94 4.49 -6.18
N GLY A 110 -23.33 4.03 -4.99
CA GLY A 110 -24.70 4.09 -4.54
C GLY A 110 -25.20 5.52 -4.39
N GLU A 111 -24.30 6.45 -4.13
CA GLU A 111 -24.58 7.87 -3.93
C GLU A 111 -24.07 8.70 -5.11
N LYS A 112 -24.94 8.91 -6.10
CA LYS A 112 -24.63 9.68 -7.35
C LYS A 112 -24.48 11.19 -7.12
N THR A 113 -23.87 11.58 -5.98
CA THR A 113 -23.66 12.96 -5.59
C THR A 113 -22.16 13.21 -5.33
N ARG A 114 -21.81 14.45 -5.06
CA ARG A 114 -20.46 14.81 -4.63
C ARG A 114 -20.01 14.08 -3.35
N SER A 115 -20.97 13.67 -2.51
CA SER A 115 -20.68 12.86 -1.30
C SER A 115 -20.01 11.54 -1.67
N GLY A 116 -20.50 10.85 -2.71
CA GLY A 116 -19.88 9.63 -3.21
C GLY A 116 -18.43 9.83 -3.65
N THR A 117 -18.14 10.95 -4.32
CA THR A 117 -16.76 11.32 -4.68
C THR A 117 -15.91 11.62 -3.45
N ALA A 118 -16.48 12.25 -2.41
CA ALA A 118 -15.77 12.53 -1.16
C ALA A 118 -15.39 11.24 -0.42
N VAL A 119 -16.27 10.24 -0.39
CA VAL A 119 -15.96 8.92 0.19
C VAL A 119 -14.78 8.26 -0.52
N LEU A 120 -14.76 8.30 -1.86
CA LEU A 120 -13.63 7.79 -2.65
C LEU A 120 -12.34 8.58 -2.37
N ALA A 121 -12.41 9.90 -2.26
CA ALA A 121 -11.25 10.74 -1.93
C ALA A 121 -10.63 10.34 -0.59
N VAL A 122 -11.47 10.11 0.43
CA VAL A 122 -11.01 9.65 1.76
C VAL A 122 -10.44 8.25 1.67
N ALA A 123 -11.08 7.32 0.95
CA ALA A 123 -10.58 5.96 0.75
C ALA A 123 -9.18 5.97 0.12
N PHE A 124 -8.95 6.76 -0.93
CA PHE A 124 -7.63 6.88 -1.56
C PHE A 124 -6.60 7.54 -0.65
N LEU A 125 -7.01 8.51 0.18
CA LEU A 125 -6.11 9.18 1.13
C LEU A 125 -5.64 8.25 2.25
N ILE A 126 -6.44 7.27 2.63
CA ILE A 126 -6.10 6.29 3.66
C ILE A 126 -5.04 5.28 3.14
N MET A 127 -5.01 4.99 1.84
CA MET A 127 -4.13 3.97 1.26
C MET A 127 -2.64 4.18 1.56
N PRO A 128 -2.05 5.38 1.40
CA PRO A 128 -0.65 5.61 1.77
C PRO A 128 -0.34 5.24 3.22
N VAL A 129 -1.24 5.57 4.15
CA VAL A 129 -1.07 5.25 5.58
C VAL A 129 -1.10 3.74 5.80
N MET A 130 -2.02 3.04 5.13
CA MET A 130 -2.15 1.59 5.25
C MET A 130 -0.91 0.87 4.68
N VAL A 131 -0.41 1.30 3.52
CA VAL A 131 0.82 0.75 2.92
C VAL A 131 2.02 0.96 3.83
N VAL A 132 2.18 2.16 4.40
CA VAL A 132 3.25 2.43 5.37
C VAL A 132 3.10 1.55 6.62
N ARG A 133 1.88 1.30 7.09
CA ARG A 133 1.64 0.38 8.21
C ARG A 133 2.06 -1.05 7.90
N VAL A 134 1.75 -1.55 6.71
CA VAL A 134 2.22 -2.87 6.27
C VAL A 134 3.75 -2.94 6.33
N GLN A 135 4.44 -1.90 5.85
CA GLN A 135 5.90 -1.82 5.90
C GLN A 135 6.45 -1.79 7.33
N GLN A 136 5.81 -1.03 8.23
CA GLN A 136 6.22 -0.97 9.65
C GLN A 136 6.05 -2.32 10.35
N VAL A 137 4.93 -3.01 10.12
CA VAL A 137 4.70 -4.34 10.68
C VAL A 137 5.68 -5.37 10.14
N TRP A 138 6.01 -5.25 8.84
CA TRP A 138 7.04 -6.10 8.22
C TRP A 138 8.43 -5.88 8.83
N ALA A 139 8.81 -4.63 9.07
CA ALA A 139 10.10 -4.29 9.66
C ALA A 139 10.25 -4.79 11.11
N GLY A 140 9.14 -5.01 11.83
CA GLY A 140 9.13 -5.49 13.20
C GLY A 140 9.44 -4.41 14.25
N PRO A 141 9.36 -4.76 15.54
CA PRO A 141 9.64 -3.81 16.62
C PRO A 141 11.14 -3.44 16.64
N GLY A 142 11.44 -2.17 16.51
CA GLY A 142 12.80 -1.61 16.58
C GLY A 142 13.43 -1.26 15.23
N ALA A 143 12.62 -1.26 14.17
CA ALA A 143 13.06 -0.74 12.87
C ALA A 143 12.86 0.77 12.76
#